data_02dc5a72a1a0a03e16e1058a99d23842
#
_entry.id   02dc5a72a1a0a03e16e1058a99d23842
#
_cell.length_a   1.000
_cell.length_b   1.000
_cell.length_c   1.000
_cell.angle_alpha   90.00
_cell.angle_beta   90.00
_cell.angle_gamma   90.00
#
_symmetry.space_group_name_H-M   'P 1'
#
loop_
_entity.id
_entity.type
_entity.pdbx_description
1 polymer ?
#
loop_
_entity_poly.entity_id
_entity_poly.type
_entity_poly.pdbx_seq_one_letter_code
_entity_poly.pdbx_strand_id
1 'polypeptide(L)'
;TRTSSSAASDVYKRQETDLILVDRIPLAMRIEVCGKMGWYPTLKGVAAWNVERSWVAVDEGAIPFLRNGADCMGAGIHIADPSLGEGDFVWIRDQETGEPIATGTAIVGGEEMMSMTKGKAISTVHWVGDDLWNLEV
;
A
#
# COMPACT_ATOMS: atom_id res chain seq x y z
N THR A 1 4.59 -22.38 -2.45
CA THR A 1 5.92 -22.98 -2.57
C THR A 1 6.85 -22.38 -1.53
N ARG A 2 7.51 -23.25 -0.79
CA ARG A 2 8.44 -22.80 0.25
C ARG A 2 9.76 -22.39 -0.39
N THR A 3 10.31 -21.27 0.02
CA THR A 3 11.66 -20.88 -0.34
C THR A 3 12.65 -21.56 0.62
N SER A 4 13.87 -21.73 0.21
CA SER A 4 14.89 -22.41 1.01
C SER A 4 15.59 -21.50 2.01
N SER A 5 15.02 -20.39 2.34
CA SER A 5 15.57 -19.44 3.29
C SER A 5 15.54 -19.99 4.72
N SER A 6 16.50 -19.59 5.56
CA SER A 6 16.46 -19.89 6.98
C SER A 6 15.32 -19.19 7.71
N ALA A 7 14.82 -18.09 7.18
CA ALA A 7 13.59 -17.48 7.64
C ALA A 7 12.43 -18.30 7.08
N ALA A 8 11.36 -18.49 7.84
CA ALA A 8 10.20 -19.23 7.38
C ALA A 8 9.42 -18.40 6.36
N SER A 9 9.91 -18.42 5.12
CA SER A 9 9.40 -17.60 4.03
C SER A 9 8.79 -18.48 2.97
N ASP A 10 7.52 -18.29 2.68
CA ASP A 10 6.75 -19.09 1.72
C ASP A 10 6.14 -18.20 0.65
N VAL A 11 6.01 -18.74 -0.57
CA VAL A 11 5.22 -18.10 -1.61
C VAL A 11 3.82 -18.72 -1.56
N TYR A 12 2.83 -17.88 -1.33
CA TYR A 12 1.43 -18.26 -1.30
C TYR A 12 0.75 -17.76 -2.56
N LYS A 13 0.12 -18.66 -3.31
CA LYS A 13 -0.57 -18.30 -4.54
C LYS A 13 -2.06 -18.20 -4.30
N ARG A 14 -2.59 -17.01 -4.49
CA ARG A 14 -4.02 -16.77 -4.51
C ARG A 14 -4.48 -16.74 -5.97
N GLN A 15 -5.80 -16.77 -6.16
CA GLN A 15 -6.39 -16.73 -7.49
C GLN A 15 -5.87 -15.56 -8.34
N GLU A 16 -5.66 -14.41 -7.74
CA GLU A 16 -5.28 -13.18 -8.45
C GLU A 16 -3.93 -12.60 -8.04
N THR A 17 -3.37 -13.05 -6.93
CA THR A 17 -2.18 -12.41 -6.37
C THR A 17 -1.27 -13.45 -5.73
N ASP A 18 0.01 -13.42 -6.11
CA ASP A 18 1.03 -14.21 -5.43
C ASP A 18 1.49 -13.43 -4.19
N LEU A 19 1.75 -14.14 -3.12
CA LEU A 19 2.16 -13.55 -1.85
C LEU A 19 3.44 -14.22 -1.33
N ILE A 20 4.26 -13.44 -0.64
CA ILE A 20 5.36 -14.00 0.15
C ILE A 20 4.97 -13.89 1.61
N LEU A 21 4.96 -15.03 2.30
CA LEU A 21 4.66 -15.11 3.71
C LEU A 21 5.93 -15.33 4.51
N VAL A 22 6.05 -14.62 5.61
CA VAL A 22 7.11 -14.83 6.60
C VAL A 22 6.41 -15.20 7.91
N ASP A 23 6.71 -16.39 8.44
CA ASP A 23 6.02 -16.91 9.63
C ASP A 23 4.50 -16.89 9.46
N ARG A 24 4.03 -17.24 8.25
CA ARG A 24 2.61 -17.34 7.89
C ARG A 24 1.91 -15.98 7.81
N ILE A 25 2.66 -14.89 7.80
CA ILE A 25 2.12 -13.54 7.65
C ILE A 25 2.46 -13.03 6.26
N PRO A 26 1.47 -12.62 5.44
CA PRO A 26 1.77 -12.08 4.10
C PRO A 26 2.41 -10.71 4.22
N LEU A 27 3.69 -10.62 3.85
CA LEU A 27 4.47 -9.39 3.92
C LEU A 27 4.71 -8.76 2.55
N ALA A 28 4.66 -9.53 1.47
CA ALA A 28 4.84 -9.00 0.13
C ALA A 28 3.79 -9.56 -0.82
N MET A 29 3.44 -8.77 -1.81
CA MET A 29 2.47 -9.14 -2.84
C MET A 29 3.08 -8.84 -4.21
N ARG A 30 2.74 -9.69 -5.19
CA ARG A 30 3.18 -9.48 -6.57
C ARG A 30 2.06 -8.77 -7.32
N ILE A 31 2.31 -7.53 -7.69
CA ILE A 31 1.32 -6.71 -8.39
C ILE A 31 1.97 -5.96 -9.56
N GLU A 32 1.15 -5.50 -10.47
CA GLU A 32 1.61 -4.68 -11.59
C GLU A 32 1.68 -3.21 -11.15
N VAL A 33 2.87 -2.63 -11.31
CA VAL A 33 3.11 -1.21 -11.06
C VAL A 33 3.87 -0.65 -12.26
N CYS A 34 3.38 0.44 -12.83
CA CYS A 34 3.96 1.04 -14.04
C CYS A 34 4.06 0.04 -15.20
N GLY A 35 3.07 -0.83 -15.35
CA GLY A 35 3.03 -1.81 -16.43
C GLY A 35 3.96 -3.01 -16.25
N LYS A 36 4.60 -3.15 -15.10
CA LYS A 36 5.52 -4.26 -14.80
C LYS A 36 5.11 -4.98 -13.53
N MET A 37 5.15 -6.31 -13.57
CA MET A 37 4.94 -7.11 -12.38
C MET A 37 6.15 -6.99 -11.46
N GLY A 38 5.90 -6.81 -10.18
CA GLY A 38 6.95 -6.71 -9.19
C GLY A 38 6.44 -7.07 -7.80
N TRP A 39 7.37 -7.23 -6.87
CA TRP A 39 7.06 -7.53 -5.48
C TRP A 39 7.04 -6.23 -4.66
N TYR A 40 5.93 -6.02 -3.97
CA TYR A 40 5.73 -4.83 -3.16
C TYR A 40 5.22 -5.23 -1.78
N PRO A 41 5.51 -4.46 -0.73
CA PRO A 41 5.05 -4.81 0.60
C PRO A 41 3.54 -4.71 0.72
N THR A 42 2.96 -5.63 1.50
CA THR A 42 1.60 -5.46 2.01
C THR A 42 1.64 -4.44 3.15
N LEU A 43 0.50 -4.09 3.72
CA LEU A 43 0.48 -3.20 4.88
C LEU A 43 1.26 -3.79 6.06
N LYS A 44 1.17 -5.11 6.26
CA LYS A 44 1.96 -5.79 7.29
C LYS A 44 3.44 -5.77 6.96
N GLY A 45 3.79 -5.85 5.66
CA GLY A 45 5.17 -5.72 5.21
C GLY A 45 5.71 -4.32 5.41
N VAL A 46 4.92 -3.29 5.12
CA VAL A 46 5.31 -1.90 5.38
C VAL A 46 5.69 -1.71 6.84
N ALA A 47 4.88 -2.22 7.75
CA ALA A 47 5.14 -2.12 9.17
C ALA A 47 6.36 -2.98 9.59
N ALA A 48 6.44 -4.22 9.12
CA ALA A 48 7.51 -5.14 9.50
C ALA A 48 8.88 -4.69 9.02
N TRP A 49 8.95 -4.13 7.82
CA TRP A 49 10.22 -3.68 7.22
C TRP A 49 10.51 -2.20 7.44
N ASN A 50 9.63 -1.52 8.18
CA ASN A 50 9.79 -0.10 8.50
C ASN A 50 10.08 0.74 7.26
N VAL A 51 9.23 0.63 6.26
CA VAL A 51 9.38 1.32 4.97
C VAL A 51 9.31 2.83 5.19
N GLU A 52 10.30 3.56 4.70
CA GLU A 52 10.43 5.01 4.94
C GLU A 52 10.18 5.86 3.70
N ARG A 53 9.93 5.25 2.55
CA ARG A 53 9.73 5.96 1.29
C ARG A 53 8.35 5.65 0.72
N SER A 54 7.97 6.44 -0.28
CA SER A 54 6.76 6.21 -1.07
C SER A 54 5.48 6.28 -0.23
N TRP A 55 5.45 7.19 0.71
CA TRP A 55 4.34 7.37 1.64
C TRP A 55 3.49 8.58 1.29
N VAL A 56 2.23 8.52 1.69
CA VAL A 56 1.31 9.65 1.67
C VAL A 56 0.57 9.65 3.00
N ALA A 57 0.57 10.79 3.68
CA ALA A 57 -0.15 10.95 4.94
C ALA A 57 -1.49 11.65 4.67
N VAL A 58 -2.56 11.06 5.20
CA VAL A 58 -3.92 11.57 4.98
C VAL A 58 -4.55 12.07 6.26
N ASP A 59 -5.50 12.98 6.09
CA ASP A 59 -6.28 13.51 7.18
C ASP A 59 -7.29 12.47 7.71
N GLU A 60 -7.70 12.65 8.94
CA GLU A 60 -8.64 11.77 9.61
C GLU A 60 -9.92 11.52 8.79
N GLY A 61 -10.42 12.54 8.10
CA GLY A 61 -11.64 12.41 7.29
C GLY A 61 -11.55 11.46 6.13
N ALA A 62 -10.34 11.18 5.63
CA ALA A 62 -10.15 10.24 4.51
C ALA A 62 -10.11 8.78 4.96
N ILE A 63 -9.80 8.52 6.21
CA ILE A 63 -9.52 7.17 6.71
C ILE A 63 -10.72 6.22 6.57
N PRO A 64 -11.94 6.58 6.95
CA PRO A 64 -13.08 5.67 6.81
C PRO A 64 -13.31 5.21 5.37
N PHE A 65 -13.10 6.11 4.41
CA PHE A 65 -13.27 5.77 2.99
C PHE A 65 -12.19 4.81 2.52
N LEU A 66 -10.95 5.04 2.92
CA LEU A 66 -9.83 4.15 2.57
C LEU A 66 -10.02 2.77 3.18
N ARG A 67 -10.55 2.67 4.38
CA ARG A 67 -10.84 1.39 5.03
C ARG A 67 -11.97 0.61 4.36
N ASN A 68 -12.73 1.26 3.49
CA ASN A 68 -13.75 0.63 2.67
C ASN A 68 -13.27 0.37 1.25
N GLY A 69 -11.98 0.58 0.98
CA GLY A 69 -11.40 0.30 -0.33
C GLY A 69 -11.54 1.41 -1.35
N ALA A 70 -12.00 2.59 -0.95
CA ALA A 70 -12.11 3.72 -1.85
C ALA A 70 -10.73 4.24 -2.26
N ASP A 71 -10.65 4.82 -3.45
CA ASP A 71 -9.44 5.48 -3.91
C ASP A 71 -9.16 6.71 -3.07
N CYS A 72 -7.88 7.06 -2.93
CA CYS A 72 -7.48 8.24 -2.16
C CYS A 72 -7.68 9.49 -3.01
N MET A 73 -8.47 10.42 -2.49
CA MET A 73 -8.73 11.71 -3.13
C MET A 73 -7.68 12.72 -2.72
N GLY A 74 -7.28 13.59 -3.67
CA GLY A 74 -6.28 14.61 -3.39
C GLY A 74 -6.62 15.51 -2.22
N ALA A 75 -7.91 15.85 -2.06
CA ALA A 75 -8.36 16.71 -0.97
C ALA A 75 -8.13 16.11 0.42
N GLY A 76 -8.00 14.80 0.53
CA GLY A 76 -7.74 14.12 1.82
C GLY A 76 -6.27 14.00 2.17
N ILE A 77 -5.36 14.41 1.28
CA ILE A 77 -3.93 14.30 1.50
C ILE A 77 -3.44 15.48 2.31
N HIS A 78 -2.75 15.19 3.42
CA HIS A 78 -2.10 16.21 4.23
C HIS A 78 -0.72 16.53 3.68
N ILE A 79 0.10 15.49 3.49
CA ILE A 79 1.45 15.63 2.93
C ILE A 79 1.82 14.33 2.22
N ALA A 80 2.61 14.44 1.18
CA ALA A 80 3.08 13.30 0.39
C ALA A 80 4.60 13.35 0.23
N ASP A 81 5.19 12.16 0.05
CA ASP A 81 6.59 12.05 -0.31
C ASP A 81 6.79 12.75 -1.66
N PRO A 82 7.56 13.85 -1.72
CA PRO A 82 7.73 14.59 -2.97
C PRO A 82 8.49 13.81 -4.05
N SER A 83 9.18 12.73 -3.68
CA SER A 83 9.90 11.90 -4.65
C SER A 83 8.98 10.94 -5.41
N LEU A 84 7.71 10.81 -5.01
CA LEU A 84 6.75 9.97 -5.73
C LEU A 84 6.52 10.48 -7.14
N GLY A 85 6.58 9.57 -8.10
CA GLY A 85 6.23 9.84 -9.49
C GLY A 85 4.88 9.22 -9.84
N GLU A 86 4.30 9.69 -10.94
CA GLU A 86 3.08 9.10 -11.49
C GLU A 86 3.30 7.62 -11.75
N GLY A 87 2.38 6.79 -11.31
CA GLY A 87 2.43 5.35 -11.48
C GLY A 87 3.18 4.58 -10.40
N ASP A 88 3.91 5.26 -9.52
CA ASP A 88 4.69 4.59 -8.47
C ASP A 88 3.81 3.90 -7.45
N PHE A 89 4.34 2.83 -6.86
CA PHE A 89 3.75 2.21 -5.68
C PHE A 89 3.77 3.22 -4.53
N VAL A 90 2.69 3.27 -3.76
CA VAL A 90 2.58 4.18 -2.63
C VAL A 90 1.84 3.50 -1.49
N TRP A 91 2.24 3.78 -0.26
CA TRP A 91 1.48 3.38 0.91
C TRP A 91 0.95 4.62 1.65
N ILE A 92 -0.24 4.48 2.18
CA ILE A 92 -0.98 5.58 2.79
C ILE A 92 -1.01 5.38 4.30
N ARG A 93 -0.68 6.42 5.03
CA ARG A 93 -0.66 6.38 6.50
C ARG A 93 -1.55 7.46 7.08
N ASP A 94 -1.95 7.24 8.33
CA ASP A 94 -2.65 8.23 9.14
C ASP A 94 -1.66 9.34 9.51
N GLN A 95 -2.03 10.58 9.26
CA GLN A 95 -1.19 11.74 9.60
C GLN A 95 -0.88 11.82 11.09
N GLU A 96 -1.82 11.45 11.95
CA GLU A 96 -1.64 11.57 13.39
C GLU A 96 -0.87 10.41 14.00
N THR A 97 -1.22 9.18 13.62
CA THR A 97 -0.64 7.98 14.25
C THR A 97 0.53 7.40 13.49
N GLY A 98 0.65 7.71 12.20
CA GLY A 98 1.65 7.09 11.33
C GLY A 98 1.32 5.67 10.91
N GLU A 99 0.17 5.13 11.31
CA GLU A 99 -0.21 3.76 10.97
C GLU A 99 -0.50 3.61 9.47
N PRO A 100 0.02 2.55 8.84
CA PRO A 100 -0.34 2.23 7.45
C PRO A 100 -1.83 1.90 7.34
N ILE A 101 -2.51 2.50 6.37
CA ILE A 101 -3.95 2.33 6.16
C ILE A 101 -4.23 1.58 4.87
N ALA A 102 -3.52 1.91 3.80
CA ALA A 102 -3.76 1.35 2.48
C ALA A 102 -2.51 1.43 1.62
N THR A 103 -2.49 0.65 0.55
CA THR A 103 -1.47 0.75 -0.49
C THR A 103 -2.14 0.92 -1.84
N GLY A 104 -1.41 1.45 -2.79
CA GLY A 104 -1.93 1.62 -4.13
C GLY A 104 -0.88 2.12 -5.09
N THR A 105 -1.34 2.71 -6.19
CA THR A 105 -0.48 3.32 -7.19
C THR A 105 -0.83 4.79 -7.34
N ALA A 106 0.19 5.63 -7.47
CA ALA A 106 0.01 7.07 -7.62
C ALA A 106 -0.56 7.41 -9.00
N ILE A 107 -1.65 8.15 -9.02
CA ILE A 107 -2.24 8.64 -10.28
C ILE A 107 -1.48 9.88 -10.73
N VAL A 108 -0.97 10.66 -9.79
CA VAL A 108 -0.17 11.87 -10.05
C VAL A 108 1.07 11.84 -9.16
N GLY A 109 2.05 12.71 -9.44
CA GLY A 109 3.25 12.79 -8.61
C GLY A 109 2.98 13.34 -7.22
N GLY A 110 3.91 13.10 -6.28
CA GLY A 110 3.75 13.50 -4.89
C GLY A 110 3.59 15.00 -4.70
N GLU A 111 4.34 15.80 -5.46
CA GLU A 111 4.21 17.25 -5.37
C GLU A 111 2.84 17.73 -5.86
N GLU A 112 2.34 17.14 -6.93
CA GLU A 112 1.02 17.48 -7.46
C GLU A 112 -0.10 17.09 -6.49
N MET A 113 0.04 15.94 -5.83
CA MET A 113 -0.93 15.49 -4.82
C MET A 113 -1.14 16.54 -3.74
N MET A 114 -0.08 17.17 -3.30
CA MET A 114 -0.14 18.14 -2.20
C MET A 114 -0.87 19.42 -2.58
N SER A 115 -0.99 19.71 -3.86
CA SER A 115 -1.71 20.89 -4.34
C SER A 115 -3.12 20.60 -4.84
N MET A 116 -3.52 19.34 -4.87
CA MET A 116 -4.85 18.95 -5.36
C MET A 116 -5.95 19.34 -4.38
N THR A 117 -7.05 19.85 -4.93
CA THR A 117 -8.25 20.17 -4.14
C THR A 117 -9.41 19.26 -4.48
N LYS A 118 -9.30 18.49 -5.56
CA LYS A 118 -10.32 17.54 -6.00
C LYS A 118 -9.69 16.48 -6.89
N GLY A 119 -10.42 15.41 -7.13
CA GLY A 119 -9.98 14.32 -8.00
C GLY A 119 -9.20 13.24 -7.26
N LYS A 120 -8.99 12.12 -7.93
CA LYS A 120 -8.28 10.97 -7.38
C LYS A 120 -6.78 11.16 -7.48
N ALA A 121 -6.08 10.89 -6.39
CA ALA A 121 -4.63 10.96 -6.33
C ALA A 121 -3.98 9.58 -6.32
N ILE A 122 -4.63 8.60 -5.73
CA ILE A 122 -4.10 7.23 -5.59
C ILE A 122 -5.19 6.22 -5.88
N SER A 123 -4.86 5.24 -6.72
CA SER A 123 -5.72 4.09 -6.97
C SER A 123 -5.40 3.02 -5.93
N THR A 124 -6.35 2.74 -5.06
CA THR A 124 -6.14 1.83 -3.93
C THR A 124 -6.14 0.38 -4.38
N VAL A 125 -5.16 -0.40 -3.89
CA VAL A 125 -5.01 -1.82 -4.22
C VAL A 125 -5.30 -2.71 -3.01
N HIS A 126 -4.88 -2.29 -1.83
CA HIS A 126 -4.95 -3.09 -0.60
C HIS A 126 -5.16 -2.14 0.58
N TRP A 127 -5.99 -2.55 1.56
CA TRP A 127 -6.33 -1.70 2.71
C TRP A 127 -6.57 -2.54 3.95
N VAL A 128 -6.54 -1.88 5.10
CA VAL A 128 -6.81 -2.54 6.39
C VAL A 128 -8.23 -3.09 6.39
N GLY A 129 -8.35 -4.37 6.64
CA GLY A 129 -9.65 -5.05 6.70
C GLY A 129 -10.09 -5.71 5.39
N ASP A 130 -9.29 -5.61 4.32
CA ASP A 130 -9.60 -6.32 3.09
C ASP A 130 -9.29 -7.83 3.22
N ASP A 131 -9.53 -8.58 2.15
CA ASP A 131 -9.30 -10.03 2.16
C ASP A 131 -7.84 -10.38 2.42
N LEU A 132 -6.92 -9.61 1.87
CA LEU A 132 -5.49 -9.85 2.08
C LEU A 132 -5.09 -9.57 3.53
N TRP A 133 -5.59 -8.50 4.11
CA TRP A 133 -5.35 -8.16 5.51
C TRP A 133 -5.82 -9.27 6.45
N ASN A 134 -6.99 -9.84 6.14
CA ASN A 134 -7.62 -10.86 6.96
C ASN A 134 -7.21 -12.30 6.60
N LEU A 135 -6.27 -12.45 5.65
CA LEU A 135 -5.86 -13.76 5.20
C LEU A 135 -5.19 -14.56 6.32
N GLU A 136 -5.70 -15.76 6.55
CA GLU A 136 -5.12 -16.72 7.49
C GLU A 136 -4.64 -17.95 6.72
N VAL A 137 -3.45 -18.42 7.04
CA VAL A 137 -2.83 -19.54 6.32
C VAL A 137 -2.39 -20.63 7.29
#